data_9daa2aadba70664a5e9496733bb35d9f
#
_entry.id   9daa2aadba70664a5e9496733bb35d9f
#
_cell.length_a   1.000
_cell.length_b   1.000
_cell.length_c   1.000
_cell.angle_alpha   90.00
_cell.angle_beta   90.00
_cell.angle_gamma   90.00
#
_symmetry.space_group_name_H-M   'P 1'
#
loop_
_entity.id
_entity.type
_entity.pdbx_description
1 polymer ?
#
loop_
_entity_poly.entity_id
_entity_poly.type
_entity_poly.pdbx_seq_one_letter_code
_entity_poly.pdbx_strand_id
1 'polypeptide(L)'
;MSDCLLPSPEIIVPDLKDKLKEFKSIEWVEQIDSTNDRLLESTKLSNPTPRPAILGAHYQTSGRGRQGRKWSNLNGDTLMFSCAYDVSLPPEKLATLAPLAGIVACDALKKSIKGFGNKLLTMKWPNDIFYKDAKLSGLLVEVIRPSTGKIDKNHHVVVVGMGMNLNHAKELSKLLGRPIADWLSVIRDHQIDVAQISHSISDLVALISQSWMDAFLIYQSQGFDIFRKLHESMDALKDQIIDVYQDGEYVLTGQSLGLDQNARLLVKLSNDQIIPLLNVDVSIRKLGSK
;
A
#
# COMPACT_ATOMS: atom_id res chain seq x y z
N MET A 1 -26.73 -14.79 -5.19
CA MET A 1 -25.63 -15.06 -4.28
C MET A 1 -24.60 -13.98 -4.52
N SER A 2 -24.23 -13.20 -3.53
CA SER A 2 -23.19 -12.19 -3.68
C SER A 2 -21.88 -12.90 -3.98
N ASP A 3 -21.31 -12.65 -5.16
CA ASP A 3 -19.98 -13.16 -5.52
C ASP A 3 -18.92 -12.45 -4.64
N CYS A 4 -18.83 -12.87 -3.37
CA CYS A 4 -17.78 -12.39 -2.48
C CYS A 4 -16.45 -12.90 -3.04
N LEU A 5 -15.60 -11.98 -3.48
CA LEU A 5 -14.30 -12.31 -4.07
C LEU A 5 -13.27 -12.76 -3.02
N LEU A 6 -13.52 -12.44 -1.76
CA LEU A 6 -12.61 -12.76 -0.66
C LEU A 6 -12.98 -14.14 -0.09
N PRO A 7 -12.07 -15.15 -0.15
CA PRO A 7 -12.30 -16.46 0.44
C PRO A 7 -12.46 -16.38 1.96
N SER A 8 -13.23 -17.29 2.57
CA SER A 8 -13.38 -17.31 4.02
C SER A 8 -12.05 -17.51 4.75
N PRO A 9 -11.94 -17.12 6.03
CA PRO A 9 -10.71 -17.31 6.81
C PRO A 9 -10.20 -18.76 6.83
N GLU A 10 -11.11 -19.73 6.85
CA GLU A 10 -10.79 -21.17 6.85
C GLU A 10 -10.13 -21.63 5.55
N ILE A 11 -10.35 -20.91 4.46
CA ILE A 11 -9.73 -21.18 3.15
C ILE A 11 -8.44 -20.37 2.99
N ILE A 12 -8.49 -19.06 3.25
CA ILE A 12 -7.37 -18.16 2.97
C ILE A 12 -6.16 -18.42 3.87
N VAL A 13 -6.35 -18.77 5.15
CA VAL A 13 -5.23 -18.98 6.09
C VAL A 13 -4.39 -20.21 5.75
N PRO A 14 -4.96 -21.41 5.51
CA PRO A 14 -4.17 -22.55 5.08
C PRO A 14 -3.44 -22.32 3.76
N ASP A 15 -4.09 -21.66 2.80
CA ASP A 15 -3.51 -21.35 1.49
C ASP A 15 -2.33 -20.38 1.60
N LEU A 16 -2.43 -19.33 2.44
CA LEU A 16 -1.33 -18.42 2.72
C LEU A 16 -0.17 -19.11 3.46
N LYS A 17 -0.47 -19.98 4.43
CA LYS A 17 0.56 -20.75 5.15
C LYS A 17 1.33 -21.70 4.23
N ASP A 18 0.67 -22.21 3.20
CA ASP A 18 1.36 -23.02 2.20
C ASP A 18 2.30 -22.22 1.32
N LYS A 19 1.91 -21.00 0.95
CA LYS A 19 2.68 -20.10 0.07
C LYS A 19 3.80 -19.33 0.79
N LEU A 20 3.62 -18.99 2.06
CA LEU A 20 4.47 -18.08 2.82
C LEU A 20 5.16 -18.79 3.98
N LYS A 21 6.04 -19.75 3.66
CA LYS A 21 6.74 -20.60 4.65
C LYS A 21 7.64 -19.82 5.62
N GLU A 22 8.09 -18.63 5.24
CA GLU A 22 8.95 -17.78 6.07
C GLU A 22 8.15 -16.94 7.08
N PHE A 23 6.82 -16.80 6.88
CA PHE A 23 5.97 -16.04 7.78
C PHE A 23 5.67 -16.85 9.05
N LYS A 24 5.90 -16.23 10.19
CA LYS A 24 5.80 -16.89 11.50
C LYS A 24 4.42 -16.79 12.13
N SER A 25 3.62 -15.82 11.70
CA SER A 25 2.21 -15.66 12.09
C SER A 25 1.39 -15.29 10.87
N ILE A 26 0.33 -16.05 10.61
CA ILE A 26 -0.64 -15.77 9.55
C ILE A 26 -2.02 -15.96 10.14
N GLU A 27 -2.77 -14.87 10.24
CA GLU A 27 -4.12 -14.82 10.80
C GLU A 27 -5.05 -14.07 9.85
N TRP A 28 -6.29 -14.52 9.79
CA TRP A 28 -7.36 -13.86 9.07
C TRP A 28 -8.66 -14.00 9.87
N VAL A 29 -9.39 -12.89 10.05
CA VAL A 29 -10.58 -12.84 10.88
C VAL A 29 -11.76 -12.23 10.12
N GLU A 30 -12.98 -12.57 10.54
CA GLU A 30 -14.19 -11.99 9.95
C GLU A 30 -14.28 -10.49 10.23
N GLN A 31 -14.00 -10.07 11.47
CA GLN A 31 -14.11 -8.69 11.88
C GLN A 31 -13.05 -8.32 12.91
N ILE A 32 -12.52 -7.11 12.77
CA ILE A 32 -11.57 -6.51 13.72
C ILE A 32 -11.77 -4.99 13.72
N ASP A 33 -11.17 -4.30 14.67
CA ASP A 33 -11.09 -2.83 14.66
C ASP A 33 -10.16 -2.33 13.54
N SER A 34 -8.87 -2.69 13.62
CA SER A 34 -7.86 -2.33 12.63
C SER A 34 -6.73 -3.36 12.62
N THR A 35 -6.40 -3.91 11.47
CA THR A 35 -5.29 -4.86 11.32
C THR A 35 -3.94 -4.21 11.62
N ASN A 36 -3.73 -2.94 11.24
CA ASN A 36 -2.52 -2.20 11.58
C ASN A 36 -2.38 -2.01 13.09
N ASP A 37 -3.44 -1.53 13.75
CA ASP A 37 -3.39 -1.23 15.18
C ASP A 37 -3.09 -2.49 15.99
N ARG A 38 -3.69 -3.62 15.64
CA ARG A 38 -3.45 -4.89 16.33
C ARG A 38 -2.01 -5.37 16.20
N LEU A 39 -1.42 -5.27 15.01
CA LEU A 39 -0.01 -5.61 14.84
C LEU A 39 0.92 -4.64 15.57
N LEU A 40 0.62 -3.33 15.58
CA LEU A 40 1.37 -2.33 16.35
C LEU A 40 1.25 -2.56 17.85
N GLU A 41 0.05 -2.81 18.37
CA GLU A 41 -0.18 -3.10 19.78
C GLU A 41 0.57 -4.35 20.23
N SER A 42 0.60 -5.40 19.39
CA SER A 42 1.31 -6.63 19.71
C SER A 42 2.81 -6.40 19.96
N THR A 43 3.42 -5.39 19.35
CA THR A 43 4.84 -5.08 19.54
C THR A 43 5.17 -4.57 20.93
N LYS A 44 4.16 -4.13 21.69
CA LYS A 44 4.29 -3.60 23.06
C LYS A 44 4.07 -4.66 24.12
N LEU A 45 3.60 -5.84 23.74
CA LEU A 45 3.35 -6.94 24.64
C LEU A 45 4.66 -7.63 25.07
N SER A 46 4.61 -8.29 26.23
CA SER A 46 5.73 -9.12 26.71
C SER A 46 5.99 -10.34 25.80
N ASN A 47 4.97 -10.81 25.09
CA ASN A 47 5.05 -11.86 24.08
C ASN A 47 4.47 -11.33 22.77
N PRO A 48 5.27 -10.60 21.94
CA PRO A 48 4.79 -10.00 20.71
C PRO A 48 4.53 -11.07 19.65
N THR A 49 3.63 -10.75 18.70
CA THR A 49 3.41 -11.59 17.50
C THR A 49 4.73 -11.84 16.78
N PRO A 50 5.10 -13.12 16.55
CA PRO A 50 6.32 -13.46 15.81
C PRO A 50 6.29 -12.90 14.39
N ARG A 51 7.39 -12.34 13.92
CA ARG A 51 7.50 -11.70 12.60
C ARG A 51 8.48 -12.43 11.67
N PRO A 52 8.31 -12.38 10.34
CA PRO A 52 7.25 -11.66 9.62
C PRO A 52 5.85 -12.21 9.93
N ALA A 53 4.85 -11.32 9.97
CA ALA A 53 3.47 -11.65 10.32
C ALA A 53 2.48 -11.04 9.34
N ILE A 54 1.33 -11.71 9.16
CA ILE A 54 0.17 -11.21 8.42
C ILE A 54 -1.06 -11.26 9.32
N LEU A 55 -1.84 -10.20 9.29
CA LEU A 55 -3.18 -10.14 9.85
C LEU A 55 -4.13 -9.54 8.82
N GLY A 56 -5.11 -10.32 8.37
CA GLY A 56 -6.16 -9.87 7.45
C GLY A 56 -7.54 -9.88 8.09
N ALA A 57 -8.49 -9.16 7.47
CA ALA A 57 -9.87 -9.12 7.93
C ALA A 57 -10.84 -8.92 6.78
N HIS A 58 -12.05 -9.53 6.90
CA HIS A 58 -13.16 -9.28 5.99
C HIS A 58 -13.80 -7.91 6.23
N TYR A 59 -13.81 -7.46 7.50
CA TYR A 59 -14.36 -6.17 7.89
C TYR A 59 -13.53 -5.49 8.98
N GLN A 60 -13.26 -4.19 8.80
CA GLN A 60 -12.65 -3.34 9.82
C GLN A 60 -13.65 -2.28 10.30
N THR A 61 -13.93 -2.25 11.62
CA THR A 61 -14.85 -1.26 12.21
C THR A 61 -14.20 0.12 12.35
N SER A 62 -12.87 0.16 12.44
CA SER A 62 -12.06 1.38 12.62
C SER A 62 -10.88 1.44 11.66
N GLY A 63 -11.08 0.99 10.39
CA GLY A 63 -10.06 1.04 9.37
C GLY A 63 -9.51 2.46 9.17
N ARG A 64 -8.18 2.59 9.14
CA ARG A 64 -7.48 3.87 9.07
C ARG A 64 -6.71 4.03 7.76
N GLY A 65 -6.69 5.26 7.28
CA GLY A 65 -5.75 5.77 6.30
C GLY A 65 -4.78 6.75 6.97
N ARG A 66 -3.94 7.39 6.17
CA ARG A 66 -3.01 8.43 6.63
C ARG A 66 -3.75 9.62 7.24
N GLN A 67 -3.09 10.31 8.17
CA GLN A 67 -3.62 11.51 8.87
C GLN A 67 -4.96 11.25 9.58
N GLY A 68 -5.16 10.04 10.10
CA GLY A 68 -6.40 9.68 10.81
C GLY A 68 -7.66 9.58 9.93
N ARG A 69 -7.52 9.66 8.59
CA ARG A 69 -8.67 9.50 7.69
C ARG A 69 -9.24 8.09 7.80
N LYS A 70 -10.57 7.99 7.82
CA LYS A 70 -11.24 6.70 7.82
C LYS A 70 -11.05 5.99 6.47
N TRP A 71 -10.69 4.70 6.52
CA TRP A 71 -10.77 3.82 5.37
C TRP A 71 -12.17 3.22 5.30
N SER A 72 -12.92 3.59 4.25
CA SER A 72 -14.25 3.02 4.00
C SER A 72 -14.10 1.64 3.38
N ASN A 73 -14.76 0.64 3.96
CA ASN A 73 -14.72 -0.73 3.50
C ASN A 73 -16.13 -1.32 3.42
N LEU A 74 -16.30 -2.29 2.53
CA LEU A 74 -17.50 -3.10 2.40
C LEU A 74 -17.13 -4.54 2.76
N ASN A 75 -17.94 -5.18 3.59
CA ASN A 75 -17.68 -6.54 4.07
C ASN A 75 -17.56 -7.52 2.89
N GLY A 76 -16.41 -8.20 2.78
CA GLY A 76 -16.12 -9.17 1.73
C GLY A 76 -15.77 -8.58 0.34
N ASP A 77 -15.97 -7.27 0.14
CA ASP A 77 -15.69 -6.56 -1.13
C ASP A 77 -14.46 -5.64 -1.07
N THR A 78 -13.76 -5.68 0.05
CA THR A 78 -12.51 -4.94 0.25
C THR A 78 -11.46 -5.87 0.81
N LEU A 79 -10.34 -6.00 0.12
CA LEU A 79 -9.16 -6.68 0.65
C LEU A 79 -8.48 -5.76 1.67
N MET A 80 -8.38 -6.24 2.90
CA MET A 80 -7.73 -5.52 3.99
C MET A 80 -6.81 -6.46 4.75
N PHE A 81 -5.53 -6.18 4.72
CA PHE A 81 -4.53 -6.90 5.49
C PHE A 81 -3.36 -6.01 5.85
N SER A 82 -2.65 -6.40 6.89
CA SER A 82 -1.42 -5.76 7.33
C SER A 82 -0.32 -6.79 7.52
N CYS A 83 0.90 -6.41 7.18
CA CYS A 83 2.09 -7.20 7.43
C CYS A 83 3.03 -6.48 8.39
N ALA A 84 3.67 -7.21 9.30
CA ALA A 84 4.68 -6.69 10.21
C ALA A 84 6.03 -7.34 9.94
N TYR A 85 7.09 -6.50 9.82
CA TYR A 85 8.46 -6.92 9.53
C TYR A 85 9.43 -6.25 10.49
N ASP A 86 10.52 -6.96 10.80
CA ASP A 86 11.68 -6.35 11.46
C ASP A 86 12.61 -5.76 10.40
N VAL A 87 13.03 -4.52 10.59
CA VAL A 87 13.99 -3.83 9.72
C VAL A 87 15.09 -3.16 10.55
N SER A 88 16.31 -3.11 10.00
CA SER A 88 17.43 -2.35 10.59
C SER A 88 17.78 -1.19 9.67
N LEU A 89 17.23 0.00 9.99
CA LEU A 89 17.39 1.22 9.20
C LEU A 89 17.65 2.41 10.13
N PRO A 90 18.55 3.32 9.78
CA PRO A 90 18.71 4.57 10.50
C PRO A 90 17.44 5.44 10.37
N PRO A 91 17.10 6.26 11.39
CA PRO A 91 15.83 6.99 11.45
C PRO A 91 15.54 7.86 10.23
N GLU A 92 16.54 8.45 9.62
CA GLU A 92 16.42 9.31 8.43
C GLU A 92 15.95 8.55 7.16
N LYS A 93 16.08 7.22 7.16
CA LYS A 93 15.62 6.36 6.06
C LYS A 93 14.19 5.83 6.25
N LEU A 94 13.59 6.01 7.40
CA LEU A 94 12.26 5.43 7.69
C LEU A 94 11.15 6.05 6.85
N ALA A 95 11.24 7.33 6.53
CA ALA A 95 10.26 8.02 5.70
C ALA A 95 10.13 7.46 4.27
N THR A 96 11.17 6.78 3.78
CA THR A 96 11.21 6.12 2.46
C THR A 96 10.32 4.87 2.39
N LEU A 97 10.00 4.26 3.54
CA LEU A 97 9.29 2.98 3.60
C LEU A 97 7.87 3.05 3.04
N ALA A 98 7.19 4.19 3.18
CA ALA A 98 5.83 4.34 2.66
C ALA A 98 5.81 4.38 1.12
N PRO A 99 6.60 5.22 0.42
CA PRO A 99 6.73 5.14 -1.03
C PRO A 99 7.24 3.79 -1.52
N LEU A 100 8.21 3.19 -0.83
CA LEU A 100 8.75 1.87 -1.18
C LEU A 100 7.65 0.80 -1.17
N ALA A 101 6.85 0.74 -0.11
CA ALA A 101 5.75 -0.23 -0.01
C ALA A 101 4.71 -0.03 -1.12
N GLY A 102 4.39 1.23 -1.47
CA GLY A 102 3.48 1.57 -2.57
C GLY A 102 4.00 1.13 -3.94
N ILE A 103 5.28 1.39 -4.23
CA ILE A 103 5.94 0.99 -5.48
C ILE A 103 5.90 -0.53 -5.64
N VAL A 104 6.28 -1.25 -4.58
CA VAL A 104 6.38 -2.71 -4.59
C VAL A 104 4.99 -3.36 -4.71
N ALA A 105 3.98 -2.85 -4.00
CA ALA A 105 2.61 -3.34 -4.15
C ALA A 105 2.06 -3.10 -5.56
N CYS A 106 2.30 -1.91 -6.15
CA CYS A 106 1.89 -1.61 -7.52
C CYS A 106 2.56 -2.54 -8.53
N ASP A 107 3.86 -2.81 -8.38
CA ASP A 107 4.60 -3.74 -9.23
C ASP A 107 4.08 -5.19 -9.10
N ALA A 108 3.79 -5.63 -7.87
CA ALA A 108 3.18 -6.94 -7.62
C ALA A 108 1.81 -7.08 -8.28
N LEU A 109 0.95 -6.06 -8.17
CA LEU A 109 -0.33 -6.01 -8.88
C LEU A 109 -0.17 -6.07 -10.40
N LYS A 110 0.81 -5.36 -10.96
CA LYS A 110 1.12 -5.41 -12.40
C LYS A 110 1.58 -6.80 -12.83
N LYS A 111 2.43 -7.45 -12.03
CA LYS A 111 2.93 -8.80 -12.30
C LYS A 111 1.85 -9.89 -12.20
N SER A 112 0.86 -9.71 -11.33
CA SER A 112 -0.25 -10.67 -11.20
C SER A 112 -1.16 -10.72 -12.42
N ILE A 113 -1.15 -9.69 -13.26
CA ILE A 113 -1.92 -9.59 -14.51
C ILE A 113 -1.00 -9.94 -15.68
N LYS A 114 -0.86 -11.23 -15.98
CA LYS A 114 0.02 -11.72 -17.06
C LYS A 114 -0.48 -11.26 -18.44
N GLY A 115 0.46 -10.83 -19.30
CA GLY A 115 0.25 -10.69 -20.75
C GLY A 115 -0.14 -9.30 -21.24
N PHE A 116 -0.27 -8.29 -20.38
CA PHE A 116 -0.65 -6.94 -20.80
C PHE A 116 0.37 -5.92 -20.29
N GLY A 117 0.89 -5.10 -21.20
CA GLY A 117 1.68 -3.92 -20.86
C GLY A 117 0.83 -2.98 -20.00
N ASN A 118 0.87 -3.18 -18.68
CA ASN A 118 -0.08 -2.61 -17.75
C ASN A 118 0.26 -1.17 -17.39
N LYS A 119 0.14 -0.27 -18.38
CA LYS A 119 0.32 1.18 -18.21
C LYS A 119 -0.81 1.83 -17.39
N LEU A 120 -1.93 1.10 -17.19
CA LEU A 120 -3.12 1.64 -16.54
C LEU A 120 -3.06 1.54 -15.00
N LEU A 121 -2.22 0.63 -14.45
CA LEU A 121 -1.92 0.60 -13.03
C LEU A 121 -0.73 1.54 -12.76
N THR A 122 -0.97 2.55 -11.94
CA THR A 122 0.01 3.59 -11.61
C THR A 122 0.06 3.82 -10.10
N MET A 123 1.19 4.31 -9.62
CA MET A 123 1.39 4.66 -8.22
C MET A 123 1.38 6.18 -8.07
N LYS A 124 0.45 6.71 -7.29
CA LYS A 124 0.44 8.11 -6.89
C LYS A 124 1.16 8.24 -5.56
N TRP A 125 2.31 8.90 -5.58
CA TRP A 125 3.10 9.17 -4.38
C TRP A 125 2.25 9.84 -3.28
N PRO A 126 2.43 9.46 -2.00
CA PRO A 126 3.44 8.49 -1.56
C PRO A 126 2.91 7.04 -1.39
N ASN A 127 1.61 6.77 -1.51
CA ASN A 127 1.05 5.51 -1.00
C ASN A 127 -0.28 5.06 -1.64
N ASP A 128 -0.69 5.65 -2.75
CA ASP A 128 -1.95 5.31 -3.40
C ASP A 128 -1.71 4.61 -4.75
N ILE A 129 -2.44 3.55 -5.01
CA ILE A 129 -2.42 2.85 -6.30
C ILE A 129 -3.69 3.21 -7.06
N PHE A 130 -3.51 3.57 -8.31
CA PHE A 130 -4.58 3.97 -9.21
C PHE A 130 -4.70 2.98 -10.37
N TYR A 131 -5.92 2.78 -10.81
CA TYR A 131 -6.21 2.17 -12.09
C TYR A 131 -6.88 3.22 -12.98
N LYS A 132 -6.26 3.54 -14.12
CA LYS A 132 -6.59 4.73 -14.89
C LYS A 132 -6.47 5.97 -13.98
N ASP A 133 -7.53 6.78 -13.88
CA ASP A 133 -7.54 7.96 -13.00
C ASP A 133 -8.32 7.75 -11.69
N ALA A 134 -8.66 6.50 -11.35
CA ALA A 134 -9.46 6.14 -10.19
C ALA A 134 -8.64 5.39 -9.14
N LYS A 135 -8.86 5.70 -7.85
CA LYS A 135 -8.13 5.06 -6.74
C LYS A 135 -8.60 3.62 -6.56
N LEU A 136 -7.66 2.68 -6.73
CA LEU A 136 -7.86 1.24 -6.51
C LEU A 136 -7.50 0.84 -5.09
N SER A 137 -6.36 1.31 -4.58
CA SER A 137 -5.82 0.90 -3.29
C SER A 137 -5.13 2.07 -2.59
N GLY A 138 -5.00 1.94 -1.26
CA GLY A 138 -4.19 2.82 -0.43
C GLY A 138 -3.41 2.01 0.60
N LEU A 139 -2.21 2.48 0.92
CA LEU A 139 -1.34 1.86 1.91
C LEU A 139 -1.15 2.77 3.13
N LEU A 140 -1.02 2.15 4.29
CA LEU A 140 -0.66 2.82 5.53
C LEU A 140 0.58 2.14 6.11
N VAL A 141 1.70 2.85 6.12
CA VAL A 141 2.96 2.36 6.69
C VAL A 141 3.21 3.08 8.00
N GLU A 142 3.35 2.30 9.05
CA GLU A 142 3.64 2.79 10.40
C GLU A 142 4.89 2.08 10.93
N VAL A 143 5.71 2.83 11.66
CA VAL A 143 6.99 2.35 12.18
C VAL A 143 7.03 2.56 13.67
N ILE A 144 7.43 1.53 14.41
CA ILE A 144 7.58 1.59 15.85
C ILE A 144 8.92 0.98 16.28
N ARG A 145 9.49 1.51 17.35
CA ARG A 145 10.58 0.83 18.07
C ARG A 145 9.98 -0.23 18.98
N PRO A 146 10.44 -1.49 18.90
CA PRO A 146 10.01 -2.51 19.84
C PRO A 146 10.47 -2.16 21.27
N SER A 147 9.59 -2.44 22.24
CA SER A 147 9.87 -2.14 23.65
C SER A 147 10.80 -3.17 24.31
N THR A 148 10.98 -4.33 23.68
CA THR A 148 11.71 -5.47 24.21
C THR A 148 12.76 -5.97 23.22
N GLY A 149 13.90 -6.42 23.72
CA GLY A 149 15.00 -6.99 22.93
C GLY A 149 16.33 -6.24 23.07
N LYS A 150 17.38 -6.74 22.44
CA LYS A 150 18.67 -6.02 22.33
C LYS A 150 18.42 -4.73 21.55
N ILE A 151 18.69 -3.60 22.16
CA ILE A 151 18.43 -2.27 21.61
C ILE A 151 19.51 -1.95 20.56
N ASP A 152 19.34 -2.47 19.35
CA ASP A 152 19.93 -1.81 18.19
C ASP A 152 19.12 -0.55 17.91
N LYS A 153 19.77 0.62 17.94
CA LYS A 153 19.12 1.91 17.69
C LYS A 153 18.45 2.02 16.31
N ASN A 154 18.85 1.16 15.38
CA ASN A 154 18.35 1.09 14.02
C ASN A 154 17.25 0.03 13.84
N HIS A 155 17.00 -0.80 14.86
CA HIS A 155 15.96 -1.82 14.79
C HIS A 155 14.57 -1.20 14.96
N HIS A 156 13.71 -1.47 13.99
CA HIS A 156 12.31 -1.01 13.96
C HIS A 156 11.40 -2.16 13.51
N VAL A 157 10.16 -2.10 13.96
CA VAL A 157 9.07 -2.88 13.38
C VAL A 157 8.31 -1.99 12.41
N VAL A 158 8.20 -2.43 11.18
CA VAL A 158 7.41 -1.77 10.13
C VAL A 158 6.12 -2.54 9.96
N VAL A 159 4.99 -1.85 10.10
CA VAL A 159 3.66 -2.39 9.80
C VAL A 159 3.17 -1.73 8.52
N VAL A 160 2.90 -2.55 7.51
CA VAL A 160 2.37 -2.12 6.21
C VAL A 160 0.95 -2.63 6.09
N GLY A 161 -0.02 -1.74 6.15
CA GLY A 161 -1.43 -2.05 5.88
C GLY A 161 -1.81 -1.70 4.44
N MET A 162 -2.58 -2.55 3.81
CA MET A 162 -3.16 -2.33 2.49
C MET A 162 -4.67 -2.48 2.53
N GLY A 163 -5.36 -1.47 1.99
CA GLY A 163 -6.76 -1.53 1.64
C GLY A 163 -6.92 -1.48 0.13
N MET A 164 -7.58 -2.46 -0.48
CA MET A 164 -7.85 -2.49 -1.91
C MET A 164 -9.31 -2.82 -2.17
N ASN A 165 -9.96 -2.02 -3.02
CA ASN A 165 -11.34 -2.30 -3.42
C ASN A 165 -11.36 -3.49 -4.37
N LEU A 166 -12.13 -4.52 -4.04
CA LEU A 166 -12.28 -5.71 -4.88
C LEU A 166 -13.46 -5.56 -5.85
N ASN A 167 -14.54 -4.93 -5.39
CA ASN A 167 -15.79 -4.75 -6.13
C ASN A 167 -16.48 -3.43 -5.76
N HIS A 168 -17.62 -3.11 -6.41
CA HIS A 168 -18.51 -1.98 -6.10
C HIS A 168 -17.89 -0.59 -6.28
N ALA A 169 -16.97 -0.42 -7.25
CA ALA A 169 -16.34 0.87 -7.53
C ALA A 169 -17.34 2.02 -7.76
N LYS A 170 -18.47 1.74 -8.42
CA LYS A 170 -19.51 2.76 -8.72
C LYS A 170 -20.20 3.28 -7.46
N GLU A 171 -20.57 2.37 -6.57
CA GLU A 171 -21.21 2.68 -5.29
C GLU A 171 -20.25 3.45 -4.39
N LEU A 172 -19.01 2.97 -4.28
CA LEU A 172 -17.96 3.63 -3.51
C LEU A 172 -17.61 5.01 -4.07
N SER A 173 -17.61 5.18 -5.40
CA SER A 173 -17.35 6.49 -6.02
C SER A 173 -18.45 7.50 -5.65
N LYS A 174 -19.73 7.09 -5.64
CA LYS A 174 -20.84 7.94 -5.21
C LYS A 174 -20.76 8.29 -3.73
N LEU A 175 -20.47 7.28 -2.89
CA LEU A 175 -20.38 7.46 -1.43
C LEU A 175 -19.23 8.42 -1.06
N LEU A 176 -18.07 8.30 -1.73
CA LEU A 176 -16.86 9.05 -1.40
C LEU A 176 -16.69 10.35 -2.20
N GLY A 177 -17.59 10.62 -3.15
CA GLY A 177 -17.54 11.84 -3.99
C GLY A 177 -16.28 11.95 -4.85
N ARG A 178 -15.64 10.84 -5.21
CA ARG A 178 -14.40 10.81 -6.00
C ARG A 178 -14.29 9.52 -6.81
N PRO A 179 -13.53 9.51 -7.93
CA PRO A 179 -13.31 8.29 -8.71
C PRO A 179 -12.64 7.19 -7.90
N ILE A 180 -13.30 6.02 -7.85
CA ILE A 180 -12.82 4.79 -7.23
C ILE A 180 -12.78 3.72 -8.31
N ALA A 181 -11.72 2.92 -8.34
CA ALA A 181 -11.60 1.68 -9.10
C ALA A 181 -11.72 0.48 -8.19
N ASP A 182 -12.05 -0.67 -8.74
CA ASP A 182 -12.01 -1.96 -8.09
C ASP A 182 -11.21 -2.99 -8.92
N TRP A 183 -10.74 -4.04 -8.23
CA TRP A 183 -9.94 -5.09 -8.85
C TRP A 183 -10.70 -5.89 -9.89
N LEU A 184 -12.00 -6.08 -9.69
CA LEU A 184 -12.86 -6.77 -10.64
C LEU A 184 -12.95 -6.03 -11.99
N SER A 185 -13.00 -4.69 -11.96
CA SER A 185 -12.93 -3.87 -13.18
C SER A 185 -11.57 -4.00 -13.88
N VAL A 186 -10.47 -4.04 -13.11
CA VAL A 186 -9.13 -4.28 -13.66
C VAL A 186 -9.11 -5.61 -14.41
N ILE A 187 -9.61 -6.67 -13.81
CA ILE A 187 -9.61 -8.03 -14.38
C ILE A 187 -10.48 -8.11 -15.63
N ARG A 188 -11.68 -7.54 -15.59
CA ARG A 188 -12.61 -7.52 -16.74
C ARG A 188 -12.03 -6.77 -17.93
N ASP A 189 -11.41 -5.62 -17.70
CA ASP A 189 -10.78 -4.83 -18.77
C ASP A 189 -9.61 -5.58 -19.43
N HIS A 190 -8.99 -6.52 -18.72
CA HIS A 190 -7.89 -7.35 -19.22
C HIS A 190 -8.35 -8.73 -19.70
N GLN A 191 -9.69 -8.99 -19.78
CA GLN A 191 -10.28 -10.24 -20.23
C GLN A 191 -9.79 -11.48 -19.48
N ILE A 192 -9.44 -11.32 -18.20
CA ILE A 192 -9.07 -12.43 -17.33
C ILE A 192 -10.35 -13.10 -16.84
N ASP A 193 -10.41 -14.42 -16.91
CA ASP A 193 -11.56 -15.19 -16.45
C ASP A 193 -11.78 -14.98 -14.95
N VAL A 194 -12.99 -14.49 -14.59
CA VAL A 194 -13.40 -14.22 -13.21
C VAL A 194 -13.32 -15.48 -12.35
N ALA A 195 -13.56 -16.66 -12.93
CA ALA A 195 -13.41 -17.94 -12.22
C ALA A 195 -11.97 -18.23 -11.77
N GLN A 196 -10.98 -17.62 -12.40
CA GLN A 196 -9.57 -17.73 -12.01
C GLN A 196 -9.18 -16.76 -10.89
N ILE A 197 -10.06 -15.82 -10.52
CA ILE A 197 -9.77 -14.80 -9.50
C ILE A 197 -9.80 -15.36 -8.08
N SER A 198 -10.64 -16.37 -7.79
CA SER A 198 -10.70 -16.94 -6.44
C SER A 198 -9.39 -17.61 -6.02
N HIS A 199 -8.65 -18.16 -6.99
CA HIS A 199 -7.25 -18.55 -6.78
C HIS A 199 -6.33 -17.34 -6.61
N SER A 200 -6.72 -16.18 -7.10
CA SER A 200 -5.85 -15.02 -7.20
C SER A 200 -5.76 -14.18 -5.92
N ILE A 201 -6.72 -14.21 -4.99
CA ILE A 201 -6.66 -13.33 -3.81
C ILE A 201 -5.57 -13.78 -2.83
N SER A 202 -5.52 -15.06 -2.48
CA SER A 202 -4.43 -15.57 -1.64
C SER A 202 -3.08 -15.47 -2.34
N ASP A 203 -3.02 -15.76 -3.66
CA ASP A 203 -1.79 -15.58 -4.45
C ASP A 203 -1.35 -14.11 -4.46
N LEU A 204 -2.31 -13.20 -4.59
CA LEU A 204 -2.03 -11.77 -4.60
C LEU A 204 -1.52 -11.27 -3.25
N VAL A 205 -2.16 -11.69 -2.14
CA VAL A 205 -1.71 -11.38 -0.78
C VAL A 205 -0.31 -11.96 -0.55
N ALA A 206 -0.08 -13.22 -0.94
CA ALA A 206 1.21 -13.86 -0.80
C ALA A 206 2.30 -13.13 -1.61
N LEU A 207 2.02 -12.81 -2.88
CA LEU A 207 2.96 -12.09 -3.75
C LEU A 207 3.32 -10.71 -3.18
N ILE A 208 2.32 -9.93 -2.75
CA ILE A 208 2.55 -8.60 -2.20
C ILE A 208 3.36 -8.69 -0.89
N SER A 209 2.96 -9.59 0.02
CA SER A 209 3.61 -9.74 1.33
C SER A 209 5.06 -10.18 1.18
N GLN A 210 5.34 -11.16 0.31
CA GLN A 210 6.71 -11.59 0.01
C GLN A 210 7.51 -10.47 -0.65
N SER A 211 6.91 -9.77 -1.63
CA SER A 211 7.59 -8.66 -2.31
C SER A 211 7.98 -7.52 -1.36
N TRP A 212 7.17 -7.21 -0.35
CA TRP A 212 7.54 -6.24 0.68
C TRP A 212 8.74 -6.73 1.52
N MET A 213 8.73 -7.99 1.94
CA MET A 213 9.85 -8.57 2.70
C MET A 213 11.15 -8.47 1.92
N ASP A 214 11.15 -8.92 0.67
CA ASP A 214 12.32 -8.87 -0.22
C ASP A 214 12.78 -7.43 -0.47
N ALA A 215 11.84 -6.51 -0.70
CA ALA A 215 12.14 -5.11 -0.93
C ALA A 215 12.78 -4.43 0.28
N PHE A 216 12.35 -4.74 1.51
CA PHE A 216 12.97 -4.20 2.71
C PHE A 216 14.40 -4.73 2.88
N LEU A 217 14.67 -6.00 2.58
CA LEU A 217 16.03 -6.56 2.59
C LEU A 217 16.94 -5.90 1.53
N ILE A 218 16.41 -5.72 0.31
CA ILE A 218 17.13 -5.03 -0.76
C ILE A 218 17.39 -3.57 -0.39
N TYR A 219 16.39 -2.87 0.16
CA TYR A 219 16.55 -1.47 0.54
C TYR A 219 17.59 -1.29 1.64
N GLN A 220 17.64 -2.17 2.63
CA GLN A 220 18.65 -2.15 3.70
C GLN A 220 20.07 -2.31 3.15
N SER A 221 20.26 -3.15 2.15
CA SER A 221 21.59 -3.49 1.61
C SER A 221 22.03 -2.63 0.42
N GLN A 222 21.10 -2.20 -0.45
CA GLN A 222 21.41 -1.57 -1.73
C GLN A 222 20.84 -0.15 -1.87
N GLY A 223 19.99 0.29 -0.94
CA GLY A 223 19.36 1.62 -0.99
C GLY A 223 18.16 1.69 -1.94
N PHE A 224 17.71 2.91 -2.26
CA PHE A 224 16.43 3.17 -2.92
C PHE A 224 16.48 3.22 -4.46
N ASP A 225 17.65 3.37 -5.07
CA ASP A 225 17.77 3.68 -6.50
C ASP A 225 17.10 2.68 -7.44
N ILE A 226 17.13 1.39 -7.11
CA ILE A 226 16.44 0.36 -7.90
C ILE A 226 14.91 0.59 -7.91
N PHE A 227 14.35 0.99 -6.77
CA PHE A 227 12.91 1.25 -6.62
C PHE A 227 12.52 2.59 -7.26
N ARG A 228 13.41 3.59 -7.27
CA ARG A 228 13.21 4.85 -7.97
C ARG A 228 13.04 4.62 -9.48
N LYS A 229 13.91 3.80 -10.09
CA LYS A 229 13.79 3.41 -11.50
C LYS A 229 12.49 2.64 -11.79
N LEU A 230 12.09 1.75 -10.86
CA LEU A 230 10.84 1.02 -10.97
C LEU A 230 9.64 1.99 -10.93
N HIS A 231 9.65 2.96 -10.00
CA HIS A 231 8.63 4.00 -9.88
C HIS A 231 8.44 4.79 -11.17
N GLU A 232 9.52 5.18 -11.86
CA GLU A 232 9.47 5.95 -13.11
C GLU A 232 8.55 5.32 -14.17
N SER A 233 8.42 3.99 -14.16
CA SER A 233 7.56 3.24 -15.10
C SER A 233 6.08 3.22 -14.73
N MET A 234 5.74 3.67 -13.51
CA MET A 234 4.38 3.61 -12.95
C MET A 234 3.95 4.90 -12.25
N ASP A 235 4.72 5.97 -12.38
CA ASP A 235 4.45 7.25 -11.73
C ASP A 235 3.19 7.92 -12.31
N ALA A 236 2.13 8.02 -11.48
CA ALA A 236 0.89 8.70 -11.84
C ALA A 236 1.04 10.22 -11.99
N LEU A 237 2.11 10.79 -11.44
CA LEU A 237 2.35 12.23 -11.42
C LEU A 237 3.44 12.67 -12.41
N LYS A 238 4.03 11.74 -13.16
CA LYS A 238 5.15 12.04 -14.06
C LYS A 238 4.80 13.19 -15.01
N ASP A 239 5.65 14.23 -14.98
CA ASP A 239 5.55 15.43 -15.81
C ASP A 239 4.24 16.23 -15.67
N GLN A 240 3.39 15.90 -14.67
CA GLN A 240 2.13 16.61 -14.42
C GLN A 240 2.39 17.90 -13.64
N ILE A 241 1.57 18.92 -13.93
CA ILE A 241 1.43 20.06 -13.00
C ILE A 241 0.53 19.62 -11.85
N ILE A 242 0.98 19.84 -10.62
CA ILE A 242 0.29 19.40 -9.41
C ILE A 242 0.16 20.56 -8.41
N ASP A 243 -0.94 20.54 -7.67
CA ASP A 243 -1.12 21.37 -6.48
C ASP A 243 -0.76 20.55 -5.24
N VAL A 244 0.01 21.16 -4.35
CA VAL A 244 0.44 20.55 -3.09
C VAL A 244 -0.33 21.19 -1.95
N TYR A 245 -0.88 20.34 -1.08
CA TYR A 245 -1.62 20.75 0.12
C TYR A 245 -1.00 20.08 1.34
N GLN A 246 -0.90 20.80 2.43
CA GLN A 246 -0.51 20.28 3.74
C GLN A 246 -1.62 20.61 4.73
N ASP A 247 -2.10 19.62 5.48
CA ASP A 247 -3.20 19.77 6.45
C ASP A 247 -4.46 20.43 5.86
N GLY A 248 -4.69 20.25 4.55
CA GLY A 248 -5.80 20.85 3.82
C GLY A 248 -5.53 22.24 3.24
N GLU A 249 -4.45 22.90 3.65
CA GLU A 249 -4.06 24.22 3.15
C GLU A 249 -3.18 24.09 1.89
N TYR A 250 -3.42 24.98 0.93
CA TYR A 250 -2.60 25.07 -0.28
C TYR A 250 -1.19 25.57 0.06
N VAL A 251 -0.18 24.87 -0.48
CA VAL A 251 1.25 25.20 -0.24
C VAL A 251 1.91 25.75 -1.52
N LEU A 252 1.82 25.01 -2.61
CA LEU A 252 2.46 25.41 -3.87
C LEU A 252 1.85 24.64 -5.06
N THR A 253 2.10 25.18 -6.27
CA THR A 253 1.88 24.51 -7.54
C THR A 253 3.21 24.35 -8.28
N GLY A 254 3.44 23.19 -8.91
CA GLY A 254 4.63 22.97 -9.72
C GLY A 254 4.56 21.71 -10.54
N GLN A 255 5.60 21.46 -11.34
CA GLN A 255 5.72 20.27 -12.16
C GLN A 255 6.37 19.15 -11.35
N SER A 256 5.73 17.98 -11.35
CA SER A 256 6.30 16.76 -10.76
C SER A 256 7.44 16.24 -11.62
N LEU A 257 8.61 16.03 -11.02
CA LEU A 257 9.81 15.50 -11.68
C LEU A 257 10.13 14.04 -11.29
N GLY A 258 9.24 13.39 -10.50
CA GLY A 258 9.49 12.06 -9.97
C GLY A 258 10.20 12.08 -8.61
N LEU A 259 10.86 10.98 -8.24
CA LEU A 259 11.44 10.80 -6.91
C LEU A 259 12.96 10.99 -6.90
N ASP A 260 13.49 11.50 -5.78
CA ASP A 260 14.92 11.47 -5.50
C ASP A 260 15.37 10.16 -4.83
N GLN A 261 16.65 10.06 -4.49
CA GLN A 261 17.27 8.92 -3.81
C GLN A 261 16.74 8.64 -2.39
N ASN A 262 16.01 9.59 -1.81
CA ASN A 262 15.37 9.47 -0.49
C ASN A 262 13.84 9.31 -0.60
N ALA A 263 13.33 8.92 -1.79
CA ALA A 263 11.91 8.78 -2.10
C ALA A 263 11.08 10.06 -1.90
N ARG A 264 11.71 11.24 -1.90
CA ARG A 264 11.03 12.53 -1.84
C ARG A 264 10.53 12.88 -3.24
N LEU A 265 9.31 13.39 -3.33
CA LEU A 265 8.78 13.90 -4.59
C LEU A 265 9.44 15.24 -4.93
N LEU A 266 10.05 15.32 -6.10
CA LEU A 266 10.65 16.55 -6.59
C LEU A 266 9.61 17.36 -7.35
N VAL A 267 9.43 18.63 -6.97
CA VAL A 267 8.50 19.54 -7.62
C VAL A 267 9.26 20.77 -8.11
N LYS A 268 9.17 21.03 -9.42
CA LYS A 268 9.78 22.20 -10.07
C LYS A 268 8.77 23.35 -10.11
N LEU A 269 9.13 24.47 -9.51
CA LEU A 269 8.34 25.69 -9.52
C LEU A 269 8.52 26.47 -10.82
N SER A 270 7.68 27.50 -11.03
CA SER A 270 7.74 28.39 -12.20
C SER A 270 9.02 29.22 -12.30
N ASN A 271 9.76 29.39 -11.20
CA ASN A 271 11.06 30.05 -11.13
C ASN A 271 12.25 29.09 -11.29
N ASP A 272 12.01 27.87 -11.79
CA ASP A 272 12.98 26.78 -11.97
C ASP A 272 13.53 26.19 -10.65
N GLN A 273 13.11 26.64 -9.48
CA GLN A 273 13.50 26.06 -8.21
C GLN A 273 12.88 24.67 -8.07
N ILE A 274 13.68 23.70 -7.60
CA ILE A 274 13.21 22.32 -7.32
C ILE A 274 13.08 22.16 -5.81
N ILE A 275 11.88 21.79 -5.36
CA ILE A 275 11.55 21.54 -3.95
C ILE A 275 11.35 20.04 -3.74
N PRO A 276 12.14 19.38 -2.87
CA PRO A 276 11.91 18.02 -2.46
C PRO A 276 10.82 17.96 -1.38
N LEU A 277 9.71 17.33 -1.69
CA LEU A 277 8.64 17.10 -0.71
C LEU A 277 8.95 15.86 0.11
N LEU A 278 9.05 16.06 1.41
CA LEU A 278 9.09 14.99 2.39
C LEU A 278 7.67 14.80 2.90
N ASN A 279 7.15 13.53 2.71
CA ASN A 279 6.36 12.99 3.75
C ASN A 279 4.87 13.19 3.80
N VAL A 280 4.46 12.57 4.63
CA VAL A 280 3.30 12.10 5.38
C VAL A 280 2.12 13.05 5.35
N ASP A 281 2.36 14.36 5.40
CA ASP A 281 1.31 15.36 5.60
C ASP A 281 0.94 16.15 4.33
N VAL A 282 1.46 15.74 3.18
CA VAL A 282 1.19 16.44 1.91
C VAL A 282 0.09 15.74 1.11
N SER A 283 -0.96 16.47 0.78
CA SER A 283 -1.99 16.03 -0.16
C SER A 283 -1.70 16.61 -1.54
N ILE A 284 -1.54 15.73 -2.56
CA ILE A 284 -1.19 16.15 -3.91
C ILE A 284 -2.38 15.89 -4.83
N ARG A 285 -2.75 16.89 -5.63
CA ARG A 285 -3.81 16.80 -6.63
C ARG A 285 -3.29 17.26 -7.99
N LYS A 286 -3.76 16.65 -9.05
CA LYS A 286 -3.51 17.17 -10.40
C LYS A 286 -4.23 18.51 -10.58
N LEU A 287 -3.57 19.48 -11.26
CA LEU A 287 -4.16 20.76 -11.56
C LEU A 287 -5.44 20.55 -12.39
N GLY A 288 -6.55 21.18 -12.01
CA GLY A 288 -7.85 21.06 -12.68
C GLY A 288 -8.69 19.83 -12.30
N SER A 289 -8.22 18.94 -11.44
CA SER A 289 -9.08 17.90 -10.85
C SER A 289 -9.85 18.50 -9.67
N LYS A 290 -11.16 18.69 -9.83
CA LYS A 290 -12.08 19.10 -8.76
C LYS A 290 -12.36 17.92 -7.82
#